data_0af7033827771992adc2d8dfe06566ae
#
_entry.id   0af7033827771992adc2d8dfe06566ae
#
_cell.length_a   1.000
_cell.length_b   1.000
_cell.length_c   1.000
_cell.angle_alpha   90.00
_cell.angle_beta   90.00
_cell.angle_gamma   90.00
#
_symmetry.space_group_name_H-M   'P 1'
#
loop_
_entity.id
_entity.type
_entity.pdbx_description
1 polymer ?
#
loop_
_entity_poly.entity_id
_entity_poly.type
_entity_poly.pdbx_seq_one_letter_code
_entity_poly.pdbx_strand_id
1 'polypeptide(L)' 'LHKITVRHLDGKKPKQLIDEQLVAEIKVLLNEPRLSVTEIAEQLHFPDQSYLTHFFKKNTGISPKEFRAIKNLG' A
#
# COMPACT_ATOMS: atom_id res chain seq x y z
N LEU A 1 18.76 15.96 -0.62
CA LEU A 1 18.49 15.54 -0.66
C LEU A 1 18.44 14.92 -0.50
N HIS A 2 18.57 14.87 -0.37
CA HIS A 2 18.41 14.10 -0.31
C HIS A 2 17.99 13.38 -0.67
N LYS A 3 18.09 13.54 -0.61
CA LYS A 3 17.40 12.63 -1.28
C LYS A 3 17.89 12.20 -2.60
N ILE A 4 18.64 12.86 -3.13
CA ILE A 4 19.20 12.57 -4.37
C ILE A 4 20.09 11.40 -4.35
N THR A 5 20.91 11.35 -3.40
CA THR A 5 21.79 10.24 -3.20
C THR A 5 21.02 8.99 -3.09
N VAL A 6 19.92 9.12 -2.45
CA VAL A 6 19.03 8.00 -2.28
C VAL A 6 18.61 7.45 -3.59
N ARG A 7 18.47 8.30 -4.55
CA ARG A 7 18.02 7.85 -5.82
C ARG A 7 18.98 6.90 -6.48
N HIS A 8 20.22 7.09 -6.29
CA HIS A 8 21.15 6.13 -6.82
C HIS A 8 20.90 4.78 -6.24
N LEU A 9 20.70 4.76 -4.96
CA LEU A 9 20.42 3.51 -4.31
C LEU A 9 19.08 2.98 -4.73
N ASP A 10 18.18 3.87 -4.98
CA ASP A 10 16.85 3.46 -5.37
C ASP A 10 16.85 2.56 -6.55
N GLY A 11 17.71 2.82 -7.50
CA GLY A 11 17.76 2.00 -8.66
C GLY A 11 18.14 0.58 -8.36
N LYS A 12 18.66 0.35 -7.18
CA LYS A 12 19.07 -0.98 -6.80
C LYS A 12 18.26 -1.59 -5.71
N LYS A 13 17.19 -0.92 -5.31
CA LYS A 13 16.36 -1.47 -4.27
C LYS A 13 15.71 -2.75 -4.71
N PRO A 14 15.68 -3.75 -3.82
CA PRO A 14 14.95 -4.97 -4.12
C PRO A 14 13.47 -4.68 -4.26
N LYS A 15 12.84 -5.45 -5.10
CA LYS A 15 11.41 -5.32 -5.27
C LYS A 15 10.68 -5.47 -3.93
N GLN A 16 11.21 -6.31 -3.09
CA GLN A 16 10.62 -6.55 -1.78
C GLN A 16 10.50 -5.27 -0.95
N LEU A 17 11.54 -4.44 -0.96
CA LEU A 17 11.50 -3.19 -0.22
C LEU A 17 10.47 -2.24 -0.80
N ILE A 18 10.36 -2.22 -2.10
CA ILE A 18 9.40 -1.36 -2.76
C ILE A 18 8.00 -1.81 -2.41
N ASP A 19 7.76 -3.11 -2.40
CA ASP A 19 6.46 -3.64 -2.04
C ASP A 19 6.11 -3.30 -0.60
N GLU A 20 7.08 -3.38 0.29
CA GLU A 20 6.84 -3.05 1.69
C GLU A 20 6.46 -1.59 1.88
N GLN A 21 7.12 -0.71 1.15
CA GLN A 21 6.80 0.70 1.22
C GLN A 21 5.39 0.96 0.71
N LEU A 22 5.04 0.28 -0.35
CA LEU A 22 3.72 0.44 -0.93
C LEU A 22 2.65 -0.08 0.01
N VAL A 23 2.91 -1.22 0.63
CA VAL A 23 1.98 -1.77 1.61
C VAL A 23 1.78 -0.80 2.77
N ALA A 24 2.88 -0.19 3.23
CA ALA A 24 2.78 0.78 4.31
C ALA A 24 1.89 1.95 3.93
N GLU A 25 2.02 2.42 2.70
CA GLU A 25 1.18 3.51 2.24
C GLU A 25 -0.27 3.11 2.16
N ILE A 26 -0.53 1.90 1.70
CA ILE A 26 -1.90 1.41 1.65
C ILE A 26 -2.49 1.39 3.05
N LYS A 27 -1.71 0.94 4.03
CA LYS A 27 -2.20 0.89 5.40
C LYS A 27 -2.55 2.28 5.93
N VAL A 28 -1.71 3.25 5.63
CA VAL A 28 -1.97 4.62 6.04
C VAL A 28 -3.29 5.11 5.44
N LEU A 29 -3.50 4.85 4.17
CA LEU A 29 -4.73 5.29 3.52
C LEU A 29 -5.94 4.52 4.00
N LEU A 30 -5.75 3.25 4.37
CA LEU A 30 -6.85 2.46 4.90
C LEU A 30 -7.31 2.97 6.26
N ASN A 31 -6.44 3.69 6.98
CA ASN A 31 -6.83 4.28 8.24
C ASN A 31 -7.76 5.48 8.06
N GLU A 32 -7.90 5.96 6.83
CA GLU A 32 -8.80 7.06 6.56
C GLU A 32 -10.16 6.48 6.19
N PRO A 33 -11.15 6.55 7.06
CA PRO A 33 -12.44 5.89 6.82
C PRO A 33 -13.20 6.44 5.64
N ARG A 34 -12.89 7.66 5.23
CA ARG A 34 -13.59 8.25 4.10
C ARG A 34 -13.11 7.77 2.75
N LEU A 35 -11.92 7.17 2.73
CA LEU A 35 -11.39 6.69 1.46
C LEU A 35 -11.84 5.27 1.21
N SER A 36 -12.42 5.04 0.05
CA SER A 36 -12.76 3.68 -0.34
C SER A 36 -11.53 2.98 -0.88
N VAL A 37 -11.58 1.66 -0.93
CA VAL A 37 -10.46 0.90 -1.48
C VAL A 37 -10.25 1.27 -2.95
N THR A 38 -11.34 1.53 -3.66
CA THR A 38 -11.24 1.96 -5.05
C THR A 38 -10.47 3.27 -5.15
N GLU A 39 -10.77 4.22 -4.27
CA GLU A 39 -10.07 5.49 -4.29
C GLU A 39 -8.61 5.34 -3.97
N ILE A 40 -8.29 4.46 -3.04
CA ILE A 40 -6.91 4.20 -2.69
C ILE A 40 -6.16 3.64 -3.88
N ALA A 41 -6.80 2.70 -4.58
CA ALA A 41 -6.18 2.12 -5.76
C ALA A 41 -5.88 3.20 -6.79
N GLU A 42 -6.81 4.12 -6.95
CA GLU A 42 -6.60 5.21 -7.91
C GLU A 42 -5.46 6.12 -7.49
N GLN A 43 -5.40 6.45 -6.22
CA GLN A 43 -4.34 7.33 -5.75
C GLN A 43 -2.96 6.72 -5.92
N LEU A 44 -2.87 5.42 -5.77
CA LEU A 44 -1.59 4.75 -5.86
C LEU A 44 -1.32 4.19 -7.25
N HIS A 45 -2.20 4.53 -8.20
CA HIS A 45 -1.99 4.16 -9.60
C HIS A 45 -2.04 2.66 -9.85
N PHE A 46 -2.84 1.96 -9.06
CA PHE A 46 -3.13 0.57 -9.36
C PHE A 46 -4.14 0.50 -10.49
N PRO A 47 -4.10 -0.56 -11.30
CA PRO A 47 -5.06 -0.70 -12.40
C PRO A 47 -6.50 -0.70 -11.94
N ASP A 48 -6.79 -1.36 -10.82
CA ASP A 48 -8.13 -1.39 -10.29
C ASP A 48 -8.09 -1.87 -8.85
N GLN A 49 -9.26 -1.89 -8.23
CA GLN A 49 -9.37 -2.29 -6.84
C GLN A 49 -8.97 -3.75 -6.63
N SER A 50 -9.32 -4.60 -7.57
CA SER A 50 -8.99 -6.01 -7.43
C SER A 50 -7.49 -6.23 -7.35
N TYR A 51 -6.76 -5.50 -8.15
CA TYR A 51 -5.32 -5.61 -8.14
C TYR A 51 -4.75 -5.20 -6.80
N LEU A 52 -5.22 -4.08 -6.27
CA LEU A 52 -4.76 -3.61 -4.97
C LEU A 52 -5.09 -4.62 -3.88
N THR A 53 -6.30 -5.14 -3.91
CA THR A 53 -6.73 -6.12 -2.92
C THR A 53 -5.83 -7.35 -2.95
N HIS A 54 -5.56 -7.85 -4.14
CA HIS A 54 -4.72 -9.01 -4.31
C HIS A 54 -3.29 -8.74 -3.83
N PHE A 55 -2.76 -7.60 -4.21
CA PHE A 55 -1.42 -7.21 -3.82
C PHE A 55 -1.30 -7.11 -2.31
N PHE A 56 -2.25 -6.43 -1.69
CA PHE A 56 -2.23 -6.23 -0.24
C PHE A 56 -2.34 -7.57 0.48
N LYS A 57 -3.26 -8.40 0.05
CA LYS A 57 -3.45 -9.69 0.70
C LYS A 57 -2.23 -10.58 0.54
N LYS A 58 -1.62 -10.55 -0.62
CA LYS A 58 -0.43 -11.35 -0.86
C LYS A 58 0.70 -10.95 0.08
N ASN A 59 0.82 -9.67 0.39
CA ASN A 59 1.92 -9.18 1.19
C ASN A 59 1.63 -9.16 2.69
N THR A 60 0.37 -9.09 3.08
CA THR A 60 0.02 -9.00 4.51
C THR A 60 -0.75 -10.18 5.04
N GLY A 61 -1.33 -10.98 4.16
CA GLY A 61 -2.11 -12.12 4.59
C GLY A 61 -3.59 -11.82 4.77
N ILE A 62 -3.98 -10.57 4.75
CA ILE A 62 -5.38 -10.20 4.91
C ILE A 62 -5.78 -9.19 3.84
N SER A 63 -7.07 -9.09 3.58
CA SER A 63 -7.55 -8.13 2.59
C SER A 63 -7.61 -6.74 3.18
N PRO A 64 -7.66 -5.71 2.34
CA PRO A 64 -7.83 -4.34 2.84
C PRO A 64 -9.09 -4.19 3.68
N LYS A 65 -10.15 -4.86 3.28
CA LYS A 65 -11.40 -4.80 4.01
C LYS A 65 -11.24 -5.40 5.41
N GLU A 66 -10.55 -6.51 5.48
CA GLU A 66 -10.28 -7.14 6.76
C GLU A 66 -9.40 -6.28 7.64
N PHE A 67 -8.42 -5.66 7.04
CA PHE A 67 -7.53 -4.77 7.78
C PHE A 67 -8.32 -3.63 8.39
N ARG A 68 -9.23 -3.05 7.61
CA ARG A 68 -10.06 -1.96 8.10
C ARG A 68 -10.97 -2.41 9.24
N ALA A 69 -11.51 -3.61 9.12
CA ALA A 69 -12.38 -4.14 10.17
C ALA A 69 -11.61 -4.32 11.46
N ILE A 70 -10.39 -4.81 11.37
CA ILE A 70 -9.56 -4.99 12.54
C ILE A 70 -9.27 -3.65 13.21
N LYS A 71 -8.96 -2.63 12.42
CA LYS A 71 -8.68 -1.32 12.97
C LYS A 71 -9.91 -0.74 13.63
N ASN A 72 -11.07 -1.00 13.07
CA ASN A 72 -12.30 -0.48 13.66
C ASN A 72 -12.63 -1.15 14.98
N LEU A 73 -12.19 -2.37 15.18
CA LEU A 73 -12.43 -3.05 16.42
C LEU A 73 -11.52 -2.54 17.53
N GLY A 74 -10.37 -2.06 17.15
CA GLY A 74 -9.44 -1.52 18.11
C GLY A 74 -9.79 -0.12 18.49
#